data_2b4257f00fec0159d781302bba158c08
#
_entry.id   2b4257f00fec0159d781302bba158c08
#
_cell.length_a   1.000
_cell.length_b   1.000
_cell.length_c   1.000
_cell.angle_alpha   90.00
_cell.angle_beta   90.00
_cell.angle_gamma   90.00
#
_symmetry.space_group_name_H-M   'P 1'
#
loop_
_entity.id
_entity.type
_entity.pdbx_description
1 polymer ?
#
loop_
_entity_poly.entity_id
_entity_poly.type
_entity_poly.pdbx_seq_one_letter_code
_entity_poly.pdbx_strand_id
1 'polypeptide(L)'
;MYRIIDKKGMGKTGRLLLLAKENDGIVVCANPIKTREQAHHYGLTGINYISYTDYFECLCGYANDELLANRKIFIDEIDVFLSLCSSDIAGYTLSLE
;
A
#
# COMPACT_ATOMS: atom_id res chain seq x y z
N MET A 1 -10.74 -9.51 -2.02
CA MET A 1 -9.49 -8.81 -1.63
C MET A 1 -8.31 -9.45 -2.36
N TYR A 2 -7.50 -8.63 -2.99
CA TYR A 2 -6.27 -9.10 -3.63
C TYR A 2 -5.18 -9.28 -2.58
N ARG A 3 -4.51 -10.42 -2.62
CA ARG A 3 -3.39 -10.70 -1.70
C ARG A 3 -2.20 -11.18 -2.52
N ILE A 4 -1.08 -10.50 -2.35
CA ILE A 4 0.19 -10.88 -2.98
C ILE A 4 1.14 -11.24 -1.86
N ILE A 5 1.37 -12.56 -1.68
CA ILE A 5 2.22 -13.09 -0.63
C ILE A 5 3.31 -13.88 -1.30
N ASP A 6 4.55 -13.41 -1.17
CA ASP A 6 5.69 -14.04 -1.81
C ASP A 6 6.97 -13.63 -1.07
N LYS A 7 8.07 -14.21 -1.46
CA LYS A 7 9.37 -13.87 -0.91
C LYS A 7 9.80 -12.48 -1.38
N LYS A 8 10.59 -11.80 -0.56
CA LYS A 8 11.17 -10.53 -0.92
C LYS A 8 11.98 -10.67 -2.22
N GLY A 9 11.84 -9.70 -3.11
CA GLY A 9 12.55 -9.71 -4.39
C GLY A 9 11.85 -10.44 -5.52
N MET A 10 10.65 -10.99 -5.29
CA MET A 10 9.88 -11.73 -6.30
C MET A 10 8.87 -10.87 -7.06
N GLY A 11 9.05 -9.56 -7.06
CA GLY A 11 8.20 -8.66 -7.84
C GLY A 11 6.85 -8.36 -7.22
N LYS A 12 6.68 -8.51 -5.91
CA LYS A 12 5.41 -8.24 -5.21
C LYS A 12 4.93 -6.82 -5.42
N THR A 13 5.83 -5.84 -5.25
CA THR A 13 5.49 -4.43 -5.40
C THR A 13 5.03 -4.12 -6.82
N GLY A 14 5.73 -4.65 -7.83
CA GLY A 14 5.34 -4.45 -9.23
C GLY A 14 3.94 -4.98 -9.52
N ARG A 15 3.61 -6.17 -9.01
CA ARG A 15 2.28 -6.75 -9.17
C ARG A 15 1.20 -5.94 -8.46
N LEU A 16 1.50 -5.42 -7.27
CA LEU A 16 0.56 -4.57 -6.53
C LEU A 16 0.32 -3.26 -7.27
N LEU A 17 1.37 -2.64 -7.78
CA LEU A 17 1.28 -1.40 -8.55
C LEU A 17 0.41 -1.58 -9.81
N LEU A 18 0.56 -2.69 -10.50
CA LEU A 18 -0.26 -3.00 -11.67
C LEU A 18 -1.74 -3.13 -11.29
N LEU A 19 -2.05 -3.85 -10.21
CA LEU A 19 -3.41 -3.98 -9.71
C LEU A 19 -4.01 -2.62 -9.33
N ALA A 20 -3.23 -1.78 -8.66
CA ALA A 20 -3.68 -0.43 -8.30
C ALA A 20 -3.99 0.40 -9.53
N LYS A 21 -3.14 0.32 -10.54
CA LYS A 21 -3.36 1.03 -11.81
C LYS A 21 -4.63 0.57 -12.50
N GLU A 22 -4.82 -0.73 -12.59
CA GLU A 22 -6.00 -1.33 -13.26
C GLU A 22 -7.32 -1.01 -12.55
N ASN A 23 -7.26 -0.80 -11.24
CA ASN A 23 -8.44 -0.57 -10.41
C ASN A 23 -8.62 0.90 -10.00
N ASP A 24 -7.81 1.81 -10.53
CA ASP A 24 -7.79 3.22 -10.12
C ASP A 24 -7.71 3.37 -8.58
N GLY A 25 -6.87 2.55 -7.97
CA GLY A 25 -6.70 2.52 -6.53
C GLY A 25 -5.63 3.48 -6.03
N ILE A 26 -5.47 3.50 -4.71
CA ILE A 26 -4.40 4.25 -4.06
C ILE A 26 -3.44 3.26 -3.37
N VAL A 27 -2.14 3.52 -3.48
CA VAL A 27 -1.11 2.66 -2.90
C VAL A 27 -0.62 3.26 -1.59
N VAL A 28 -0.75 2.50 -0.52
CA VAL A 28 -0.23 2.84 0.81
C VAL A 28 1.16 2.23 0.92
N CYS A 29 2.18 3.06 1.11
CA CYS A 29 3.57 2.63 1.08
C CYS A 29 4.44 3.45 2.04
N ALA A 30 5.63 2.94 2.34
CA ALA A 30 6.54 3.61 3.27
C ALA A 30 7.06 4.94 2.70
N ASN A 31 7.39 4.97 1.42
CA ASN A 31 7.96 6.14 0.76
C ASN A 31 7.30 6.32 -0.61
N PRO A 32 6.30 7.20 -0.71
CA PRO A 32 5.58 7.44 -1.97
C PRO A 32 6.48 7.86 -3.13
N ILE A 33 7.50 8.68 -2.88
CA ILE A 33 8.41 9.13 -3.94
C ILE A 33 9.18 7.96 -4.53
N LYS A 34 9.73 7.11 -3.67
CA LYS A 34 10.50 5.94 -4.09
C LYS A 34 9.59 4.93 -4.81
N THR A 35 8.39 4.71 -4.32
CA THR A 35 7.43 3.80 -4.93
C THR A 35 7.00 4.30 -6.32
N ARG A 36 6.81 5.60 -6.47
CA ARG A 36 6.52 6.21 -7.77
C ARG A 36 7.67 5.97 -8.75
N GLU A 37 8.91 6.12 -8.31
CA GLU A 37 10.07 5.85 -9.15
C GLU A 37 10.11 4.40 -9.60
N GLN A 38 9.80 3.47 -8.71
CA GLN A 38 9.69 2.05 -9.06
C GLN A 38 8.59 1.82 -10.10
N ALA A 39 7.44 2.46 -9.93
CA ALA A 39 6.34 2.35 -10.90
C ALA A 39 6.76 2.84 -12.28
N HIS A 40 7.48 3.95 -12.36
CA HIS A 40 8.00 4.48 -13.62
C HIS A 40 8.95 3.49 -14.30
N HIS A 41 9.75 2.75 -13.54
CA HIS A 41 10.59 1.69 -14.09
C HIS A 41 9.79 0.58 -14.75
N TYR A 42 8.58 0.32 -14.25
CA TYR A 42 7.66 -0.66 -14.85
C TYR A 42 6.78 -0.05 -15.94
N GLY A 43 6.99 1.22 -16.28
CA GLY A 43 6.17 1.92 -17.27
C GLY A 43 4.78 2.31 -16.77
N LEU A 44 4.58 2.33 -15.46
CA LEU A 44 3.30 2.65 -14.84
C LEU A 44 3.27 4.10 -14.37
N THR A 45 2.28 4.86 -14.82
CA THR A 45 2.08 6.27 -14.45
C THR A 45 0.63 6.49 -14.01
N GLY A 46 0.40 7.62 -13.34
CA GLY A 46 -0.96 7.99 -12.94
C GLY A 46 -1.50 7.24 -11.73
N ILE A 47 -0.65 6.55 -10.97
CA ILE A 47 -1.04 5.88 -9.73
C ILE A 47 -0.98 6.91 -8.59
N ASN A 48 -1.93 6.84 -7.68
CA ASN A 48 -1.95 7.67 -6.48
C ASN A 48 -1.28 6.94 -5.32
N TYR A 49 -0.53 7.67 -4.51
CA TYR A 49 0.22 7.12 -3.38
C TYR A 49 -0.07 7.90 -2.11
N ILE A 50 0.00 7.22 -0.98
CA ILE A 50 -0.08 7.82 0.34
C ILE A 50 0.90 7.08 1.26
N SER A 51 1.55 7.81 2.17
CA SER A 51 2.47 7.19 3.13
C SER A 51 1.69 6.42 4.19
N TYR A 52 2.37 5.49 4.87
CA TYR A 52 1.79 4.75 6.00
C TYR A 52 1.28 5.71 7.08
N THR A 53 2.07 6.72 7.42
CA THR A 53 1.73 7.68 8.47
C THR A 53 0.47 8.45 8.12
N ASP A 54 0.40 8.98 6.90
CA ASP A 54 -0.75 9.75 6.45
C ASP A 54 -2.01 8.89 6.38
N TYR A 55 -1.88 7.66 5.91
CA TYR A 55 -3.00 6.73 5.86
C TYR A 55 -3.50 6.38 7.26
N PHE A 56 -2.59 6.11 8.18
CA PHE A 56 -2.96 5.83 9.58
C PHE A 56 -3.68 7.02 10.22
N GLU A 57 -3.22 8.24 9.97
CA GLU A 57 -3.88 9.45 10.46
C GLU A 57 -5.30 9.56 9.91
N CYS A 58 -5.52 9.23 8.64
CA CYS A 58 -6.86 9.19 8.05
C CYS A 58 -7.75 8.16 8.73
N LEU A 59 -7.21 6.97 9.02
CA LEU A 59 -7.95 5.91 9.74
C LEU A 59 -8.35 6.33 11.15
N CYS A 60 -7.50 7.11 11.82
CA CYS A 60 -7.76 7.62 13.16
C CYS A 60 -8.65 8.86 13.18
N GLY A 61 -9.01 9.39 12.02
CA GLY A 61 -9.86 10.58 11.92
C GLY A 61 -9.14 11.90 12.13
N TYR A 62 -7.81 11.91 12.17
CA TYR A 62 -7.01 13.13 12.34
C TYR A 62 -6.82 13.90 11.04
N ALA A 63 -7.02 13.25 9.91
CA ALA A 63 -6.96 13.86 8.60
C ALA A 63 -8.17 13.44 7.78
N ASN A 64 -8.66 14.33 6.93
CA ASN A 64 -9.74 14.02 6.01
C ASN A 64 -9.18 14.16 4.60
N ASP A 65 -8.93 13.03 3.96
CA ASP A 65 -8.35 13.00 2.62
C ASP A 65 -9.38 12.50 1.62
N GLU A 66 -9.86 13.40 0.79
CA GLU A 66 -10.80 13.07 -0.29
C GLU A 66 -10.21 12.10 -1.30
N LEU A 67 -8.87 12.04 -1.39
CA LEU A 67 -8.19 11.11 -2.28
C LEU A 67 -8.53 9.66 -1.96
N LEU A 68 -8.81 9.35 -0.68
CA LEU A 68 -9.18 8.01 -0.23
C LEU A 68 -10.64 7.69 -0.50
N ALA A 69 -11.48 8.69 -0.73
CA ALA A 69 -12.92 8.49 -0.88
C ALA A 69 -13.24 7.65 -2.12
N ASN A 70 -13.96 6.54 -1.92
CA ASN A 70 -14.41 5.66 -2.99
C ASN A 70 -13.30 4.99 -3.79
N ARG A 71 -12.06 5.00 -3.27
CA ARG A 71 -10.94 4.33 -3.91
C ARG A 71 -10.63 3.01 -3.23
N LYS A 72 -10.17 2.05 -4.01
CA LYS A 72 -9.63 0.80 -3.47
C LYS A 72 -8.25 1.07 -2.89
N ILE A 73 -7.97 0.48 -1.74
CA ILE A 73 -6.72 0.65 -1.01
C ILE A 73 -5.84 -0.57 -1.23
N PHE A 74 -4.60 -0.34 -1.64
CA PHE A 74 -3.59 -1.38 -1.85
C PHE A 74 -2.41 -1.07 -0.95
N ILE A 75 -2.14 -1.96 0.02
CA ILE A 75 -1.08 -1.75 1.01
C ILE A 75 0.14 -2.58 0.62
N ASP A 76 1.25 -1.90 0.36
CA ASP A 76 2.53 -2.52 0.09
C ASP A 76 3.22 -2.82 1.42
N GLU A 77 3.72 -4.05 1.61
CA GLU A 77 4.42 -4.48 2.82
C GLU A 77 3.54 -4.28 4.07
N ILE A 78 2.41 -4.99 4.14
CA ILE A 78 1.45 -4.82 5.24
C ILE A 78 2.06 -5.12 6.62
N ASP A 79 3.03 -6.02 6.71
CA ASP A 79 3.74 -6.33 7.95
C ASP A 79 4.52 -5.11 8.45
N VAL A 80 5.16 -4.37 7.56
CA VAL A 80 5.86 -3.13 7.91
C VAL A 80 4.87 -2.06 8.37
N PHE A 81 3.75 -1.92 7.66
CA PHE A 81 2.69 -0.99 8.04
C PHE A 81 2.16 -1.29 9.44
N LEU A 82 1.87 -2.56 9.74
CA LEU A 82 1.37 -2.97 11.06
C LEU A 82 2.38 -2.66 12.17
N SER A 83 3.68 -2.86 11.90
CA SER A 83 4.73 -2.54 12.87
C SER A 83 4.79 -1.05 13.19
N LEU A 84 4.45 -0.18 12.24
CA LEU A 84 4.38 1.26 12.48
C LEU A 84 3.14 1.66 13.26
N CYS A 85 2.03 0.94 13.09
CA CYS A 85 0.80 1.20 13.83
C CYS A 85 0.95 0.86 15.31
N SER A 86 1.68 -0.22 15.63
CA SER A 86 1.95 -0.62 17.01
C SER A 86 3.21 -1.47 17.06
N SER A 87 4.19 -1.05 17.86
CA SER A 87 5.41 -1.82 18.10
C SER A 87 5.16 -3.07 18.95
N ASP A 88 3.99 -3.18 19.56
CA ASP A 88 3.64 -4.30 20.44
C ASP A 88 3.09 -5.52 19.67
N ILE A 89 2.85 -5.38 18.38
CA ILE A 89 2.36 -6.48 17.55
C ILE A 89 3.49 -7.49 17.37
N ALA A 90 3.33 -8.68 17.97
CA ALA A 90 4.31 -9.75 17.87
C ALA A 90 4.03 -10.69 16.69
N GLY A 91 2.81 -10.71 16.17
CA GLY A 91 2.46 -11.55 15.03
C GLY A 91 1.02 -11.39 14.60
N TYR A 92 0.70 -11.97 13.45
CA TYR A 92 -0.65 -11.96 12.90
C TYR A 92 -0.84 -13.19 12.01
N THR A 93 -2.08 -13.48 11.67
CA THR A 93 -2.38 -14.51 10.68
C THR A 93 -3.04 -13.88 9.46
N LEU A 94 -2.82 -14.51 8.31
CA LEU A 94 -3.48 -14.17 7.07
C LEU A 94 -4.19 -15.40 6.53
N SER A 95 -5.45 -15.25 6.16
CA SER A 95 -6.19 -16.30 5.51
C SER A 95 -6.07 -16.18 4.00
N LEU A 96 -5.66 -17.26 3.35
CA LEU A 96 -5.63 -17.35 1.89
C LEU A 96 -6.92 -18.01 1.43
N GLU A 97 -7.66 -17.32 0.58
CA GLU A 97 -8.92 -17.83 0.02
C GLU A 97 -8.68 -18.56 -1.29
#